data_9106aced358d00d955949fea3c738d5f
#
_entry.id   9106aced358d00d955949fea3c738d5f
#
_cell.length_a   1.000
_cell.length_b   1.000
_cell.length_c   1.000
_cell.angle_alpha   90.00
_cell.angle_beta   90.00
_cell.angle_gamma   90.00
#
_symmetry.space_group_name_H-M   'P 1'
#
loop_
_entity.id
_entity.type
_entity.pdbx_description
1 polymer ?
#
loop_
_entity_poly.entity_id
_entity_poly.type
_entity_poly.pdbx_seq_one_letter_code
_entity_poly.pdbx_strand_id
1 'polypeptide(L)'
;MEKRVQDYTQDILAVVRSNTSPAAMSDKLGDFHANDIADAMPRLTVQERCKLYRILDLNMLSDVFEYTDSDNAAEYVKEMDVKKGAAILSRMETDALVEVLHKIDKAKKKLLFELMDDDVRHDIEMIASFDEDEIGSRMTTNCIIIRENLTVKQAMNSLVEQAAKNDNISTIFVVTESQKFYGAIDLKDLIIARQDKSLEDLVATSYPYVYAEEDIDDCIEELKAYSEDSIPVLDNDNRLLGVITSSNIIDLVDDEMGEDYAMLAGLTAEEDLKEPLKESMKKRMPWLIVLLGLGMVVSSVVGVFENVVTHLPIIMAFQSLILDMAGNVGTQSLAVTIRVLMDESLTGKQKMELVFKEMRIGLCNGALLGILSFVLIGLYIYLFKGKTLVFAYAVSGCIGVALLLAMLISSAVGTCIPLFFKKXVXTPPXPLVHXSPPSTTLLLLXHIMDLDGYSSSEYCIWQVX
;
A
#
# COMPACT_ATOMS: atom_id res chain seq x y z
N MET A 1 -31.22 -1.66 1.01
CA MET A 1 -31.05 -3.13 0.83
C MET A 1 -29.56 -3.40 0.90
N GLU A 2 -29.09 -3.89 2.02
CA GLU A 2 -27.72 -4.42 2.10
C GLU A 2 -27.65 -5.66 1.19
N LYS A 3 -26.86 -5.60 0.13
CA LYS A 3 -26.46 -6.82 -0.59
C LYS A 3 -25.60 -7.61 0.39
N ARG A 4 -26.17 -8.62 1.02
CA ARG A 4 -25.38 -9.61 1.73
C ARG A 4 -24.63 -10.41 0.66
N VAL A 5 -23.34 -10.25 0.62
CA VAL A 5 -22.46 -11.24 -0.03
C VAL A 5 -22.73 -12.53 0.73
N GLN A 6 -23.15 -13.55 0.05
CA GLN A 6 -23.50 -14.84 0.68
C GLN A 6 -22.20 -15.53 1.10
N ASP A 7 -22.01 -15.71 2.39
CA ASP A 7 -20.85 -16.44 2.96
C ASP A 7 -21.10 -17.95 2.78
N TYR A 8 -20.41 -18.55 1.82
CA TYR A 8 -20.52 -19.97 1.51
C TYR A 8 -19.65 -20.86 2.40
N THR A 9 -18.89 -20.32 3.35
CA THR A 9 -17.99 -21.09 4.23
C THR A 9 -18.68 -22.28 4.89
N GLN A 10 -19.87 -22.07 5.47
CA GLN A 10 -20.61 -23.15 6.16
C GLN A 10 -21.07 -24.25 5.20
N ASP A 11 -21.44 -23.89 3.99
CA ASP A 11 -21.88 -24.85 2.95
C ASP A 11 -20.66 -25.69 2.49
N ILE A 12 -19.51 -25.05 2.26
CA ILE A 12 -18.25 -25.73 1.88
C ILE A 12 -17.83 -26.69 3.00
N LEU A 13 -17.83 -26.23 4.26
CA LEU A 13 -17.50 -27.08 5.42
C LEU A 13 -18.46 -28.29 5.50
N ALA A 14 -19.75 -28.10 5.26
CA ALA A 14 -20.76 -29.17 5.26
C ALA A 14 -20.48 -30.18 4.13
N VAL A 15 -20.12 -29.71 2.93
CA VAL A 15 -19.76 -30.56 1.78
C VAL A 15 -18.52 -31.40 2.13
N VAL A 16 -17.43 -30.79 2.63
CA VAL A 16 -16.17 -31.45 2.97
C VAL A 16 -16.40 -32.52 4.08
N ARG A 17 -17.26 -32.22 5.06
CA ARG A 17 -17.59 -33.11 6.19
C ARG A 17 -18.61 -34.18 5.84
N SER A 18 -19.27 -34.08 4.68
CA SER A 18 -20.29 -35.04 4.27
C SER A 18 -19.66 -36.42 3.95
N ASN A 19 -20.52 -37.45 3.96
CA ASN A 19 -20.17 -38.83 3.65
C ASN A 19 -20.45 -39.18 2.15
N THR A 20 -20.39 -38.15 1.27
CA THR A 20 -20.58 -38.33 -0.18
C THR A 20 -19.31 -38.96 -0.82
N SER A 21 -19.47 -39.54 -1.98
CA SER A 21 -18.32 -40.09 -2.76
C SER A 21 -17.37 -38.96 -3.18
N PRO A 22 -16.07 -39.24 -3.37
CA PRO A 22 -15.12 -38.22 -3.82
C PRO A 22 -15.56 -37.47 -5.09
N ALA A 23 -16.08 -38.17 -6.09
CA ALA A 23 -16.58 -37.56 -7.34
C ALA A 23 -17.74 -36.60 -7.08
N ALA A 24 -18.76 -37.02 -6.30
CA ALA A 24 -19.89 -36.15 -5.95
C ALA A 24 -19.48 -34.95 -5.07
N MET A 25 -18.39 -35.10 -4.29
CA MET A 25 -17.83 -34.02 -3.48
C MET A 25 -17.10 -33.00 -4.39
N SER A 26 -16.32 -33.49 -5.33
CA SER A 26 -15.62 -32.67 -6.34
C SER A 26 -16.62 -31.85 -7.16
N ASP A 27 -17.69 -32.51 -7.66
CA ASP A 27 -18.74 -31.82 -8.43
C ASP A 27 -19.38 -30.68 -7.63
N LYS A 28 -19.71 -30.93 -6.35
CA LYS A 28 -20.32 -29.92 -5.48
C LYS A 28 -19.36 -28.79 -5.12
N LEU A 29 -18.06 -29.09 -4.96
CA LEU A 29 -17.05 -28.07 -4.68
C LEU A 29 -16.77 -27.22 -5.92
N GLY A 30 -16.89 -27.80 -7.12
CA GLY A 30 -16.78 -27.09 -8.39
C GLY A 30 -17.90 -26.07 -8.65
N ASP A 31 -18.98 -26.09 -7.87
CA ASP A 31 -20.06 -25.08 -7.93
C ASP A 31 -19.67 -23.79 -7.18
N PHE A 32 -18.63 -23.81 -6.31
CA PHE A 32 -18.15 -22.64 -5.56
C PHE A 32 -16.95 -22.01 -6.25
N HIS A 33 -16.81 -20.72 -6.09
CA HIS A 33 -15.63 -19.98 -6.56
C HIS A 33 -14.39 -20.42 -5.74
N ALA A 34 -13.24 -20.42 -6.36
CA ALA A 34 -11.98 -20.79 -5.70
C ALA A 34 -11.72 -19.93 -4.44
N ASN A 35 -12.02 -18.64 -4.50
CA ASN A 35 -11.90 -17.72 -3.36
C ASN A 35 -12.77 -18.16 -2.17
N ASP A 36 -14.02 -18.61 -2.39
CA ASP A 36 -14.89 -19.09 -1.31
C ASP A 36 -14.29 -20.33 -0.62
N ILE A 37 -13.63 -21.18 -1.42
CA ILE A 37 -12.96 -22.39 -0.90
C ILE A 37 -11.72 -21.98 -0.09
N ALA A 38 -10.95 -21.01 -0.60
CA ALA A 38 -9.76 -20.45 0.09
C ALA A 38 -10.17 -19.87 1.47
N ASP A 39 -11.25 -19.10 1.53
CA ASP A 39 -11.81 -18.53 2.78
C ASP A 39 -12.25 -19.62 3.79
N ALA A 40 -12.67 -20.79 3.30
CA ALA A 40 -13.07 -21.91 4.15
C ALA A 40 -11.86 -22.71 4.68
N MET A 41 -10.70 -22.67 4.00
CA MET A 41 -9.50 -23.48 4.30
C MET A 41 -9.01 -23.33 5.76
N PRO A 42 -8.90 -22.11 6.32
CA PRO A 42 -8.46 -21.94 7.72
C PRO A 42 -9.39 -22.59 8.76
N ARG A 43 -10.68 -22.78 8.42
CA ARG A 43 -11.69 -23.39 9.32
C ARG A 43 -11.74 -24.92 9.20
N LEU A 44 -10.96 -25.51 8.28
CA LEU A 44 -10.81 -26.95 8.10
C LEU A 44 -9.66 -27.48 8.97
N THR A 45 -9.82 -28.69 9.49
CA THR A 45 -8.71 -29.42 10.13
C THR A 45 -7.72 -29.92 9.07
N VAL A 46 -6.49 -30.20 9.45
CA VAL A 46 -5.45 -30.77 8.56
C VAL A 46 -5.98 -32.01 7.80
N GLN A 47 -6.74 -32.86 8.50
CA GLN A 47 -7.31 -34.09 7.89
C GLN A 47 -8.34 -33.76 6.81
N GLU A 48 -9.17 -32.74 7.06
CA GLU A 48 -10.17 -32.25 6.09
C GLU A 48 -9.51 -31.59 4.88
N ARG A 49 -8.46 -30.77 5.10
CA ARG A 49 -7.66 -30.20 4.01
C ARG A 49 -6.96 -31.27 3.18
N CYS A 50 -6.35 -32.28 3.84
CA CYS A 50 -5.73 -33.42 3.13
C CYS A 50 -6.75 -34.21 2.28
N LYS A 51 -8.02 -34.28 2.73
CA LYS A 51 -9.12 -34.88 1.96
C LYS A 51 -9.42 -34.02 0.73
N LEU A 52 -9.49 -32.70 0.90
CA LEU A 52 -9.70 -31.70 -0.15
C LEU A 52 -8.61 -31.82 -1.23
N TYR A 53 -7.34 -31.86 -0.82
CA TYR A 53 -6.19 -31.98 -1.73
C TYR A 53 -6.26 -33.25 -2.60
N ARG A 54 -6.91 -34.33 -2.14
CA ARG A 54 -7.06 -35.57 -2.92
C ARG A 54 -8.23 -35.55 -3.87
N ILE A 55 -9.25 -34.74 -3.58
CA ILE A 55 -10.54 -34.74 -4.29
C ILE A 55 -10.53 -33.72 -5.43
N LEU A 56 -10.02 -32.50 -5.17
CA LEU A 56 -9.96 -31.45 -6.18
C LEU A 56 -8.84 -31.76 -7.19
N ASP A 57 -9.08 -31.37 -8.43
CA ASP A 57 -8.06 -31.45 -9.48
C ASP A 57 -6.97 -30.38 -9.26
N LEU A 58 -5.90 -30.45 -10.03
CA LEU A 58 -4.72 -29.59 -9.85
C LEU A 58 -5.01 -28.13 -10.21
N ASN A 59 -5.86 -27.89 -11.20
CA ASN A 59 -6.20 -26.51 -11.61
C ASN A 59 -7.02 -25.82 -10.53
N MET A 60 -8.12 -26.46 -10.08
CA MET A 60 -8.93 -25.92 -8.98
C MET A 60 -8.11 -25.69 -7.68
N LEU A 61 -7.14 -26.57 -7.40
CA LEU A 61 -6.25 -26.41 -6.24
C LEU A 61 -5.30 -25.22 -6.45
N SER A 62 -4.78 -25.06 -7.65
CA SER A 62 -3.94 -23.90 -8.00
C SER A 62 -4.70 -22.59 -7.77
N ASP A 63 -5.91 -22.50 -8.33
CA ASP A 63 -6.79 -21.33 -8.17
C ASP A 63 -7.07 -21.05 -6.68
N VAL A 64 -7.38 -22.07 -5.89
CA VAL A 64 -7.61 -21.93 -4.44
C VAL A 64 -6.35 -21.41 -3.72
N PHE A 65 -5.16 -21.88 -4.14
CA PHE A 65 -3.90 -21.45 -3.55
C PHE A 65 -3.56 -20.00 -3.93
N GLU A 66 -3.92 -19.53 -5.11
CA GLU A 66 -3.77 -18.13 -5.54
C GLU A 66 -4.60 -17.17 -4.67
N TYR A 67 -5.82 -17.58 -4.30
CA TYR A 67 -6.68 -16.80 -3.40
C TYR A 67 -6.34 -16.99 -1.91
N THR A 68 -5.38 -17.87 -1.60
CA THR A 68 -4.98 -18.14 -0.20
C THR A 68 -3.81 -17.23 0.16
N ASP A 69 -3.92 -16.53 1.28
CA ASP A 69 -2.83 -15.77 1.89
C ASP A 69 -1.50 -16.58 1.84
N SER A 70 -0.41 -15.95 1.44
CA SER A 70 0.88 -16.61 1.15
C SER A 70 1.46 -17.38 2.35
N ASP A 71 1.29 -16.90 3.59
CA ASP A 71 1.72 -17.60 4.79
C ASP A 71 0.92 -18.88 5.02
N ASN A 72 -0.41 -18.81 4.81
CA ASN A 72 -1.29 -19.99 4.91
C ASN A 72 -1.00 -20.98 3.79
N ALA A 73 -0.81 -20.51 2.55
CA ALA A 73 -0.47 -21.33 1.39
C ALA A 73 0.84 -22.10 1.65
N ALA A 74 1.88 -21.43 2.18
CA ALA A 74 3.16 -22.05 2.53
C ALA A 74 2.98 -23.15 3.60
N GLU A 75 2.09 -22.92 4.60
CA GLU A 75 1.77 -23.95 5.61
C GLU A 75 1.03 -25.15 4.98
N TYR A 76 0.05 -24.88 4.10
CA TYR A 76 -0.74 -25.93 3.44
C TYR A 76 0.12 -26.78 2.50
N VAL A 77 1.10 -26.19 1.83
CA VAL A 77 2.09 -26.94 1.03
C VAL A 77 2.84 -27.96 1.91
N LYS A 78 3.10 -27.62 3.18
CA LYS A 78 3.78 -28.54 4.14
C LYS A 78 2.92 -29.77 4.49
N GLU A 79 1.61 -29.69 4.34
CA GLU A 79 0.66 -30.76 4.65
C GLU A 79 0.59 -31.84 3.55
N MET A 80 1.18 -31.60 2.39
CA MET A 80 1.07 -32.48 1.22
C MET A 80 2.41 -33.05 0.75
N ASP A 81 2.33 -34.05 -0.12
CA ASP A 81 3.49 -34.63 -0.79
C ASP A 81 4.19 -33.59 -1.66
N VAL A 82 5.51 -33.59 -1.66
CA VAL A 82 6.35 -32.58 -2.37
C VAL A 82 6.02 -32.54 -3.86
N LYS A 83 5.78 -33.68 -4.50
CA LYS A 83 5.42 -33.75 -5.92
C LYS A 83 4.08 -33.04 -6.19
N LYS A 84 3.09 -33.25 -5.31
CA LYS A 84 1.80 -32.61 -5.45
C LYS A 84 1.91 -31.10 -5.19
N GLY A 85 2.66 -30.73 -4.17
CA GLY A 85 2.95 -29.31 -3.87
C GLY A 85 3.59 -28.61 -5.08
N ALA A 86 4.62 -29.21 -5.65
CA ALA A 86 5.29 -28.67 -6.85
C ALA A 86 4.32 -28.56 -8.03
N ALA A 87 3.46 -29.58 -8.25
CA ALA A 87 2.50 -29.61 -9.37
C ALA A 87 1.38 -28.54 -9.22
N ILE A 88 0.98 -28.22 -7.99
CA ILE A 88 0.02 -27.13 -7.71
C ILE A 88 0.71 -25.77 -7.94
N LEU A 89 1.84 -25.57 -7.29
CA LEU A 89 2.60 -24.32 -7.35
C LEU A 89 3.01 -23.97 -8.79
N SER A 90 3.38 -24.96 -9.62
CA SER A 90 3.76 -24.76 -11.04
C SER A 90 2.60 -24.31 -11.93
N ARG A 91 1.37 -24.28 -11.42
CA ARG A 91 0.19 -23.81 -12.16
C ARG A 91 -0.31 -22.45 -11.70
N MET A 92 0.21 -21.98 -10.58
CA MET A 92 -0.10 -20.67 -10.04
C MET A 92 0.52 -19.57 -10.91
N GLU A 93 -0.02 -18.37 -10.84
CA GLU A 93 0.62 -17.19 -11.43
C GLU A 93 2.01 -17.02 -10.81
N THR A 94 2.96 -16.56 -11.62
CA THR A 94 4.39 -16.61 -11.24
C THR A 94 4.71 -15.72 -10.03
N ASP A 95 4.08 -14.57 -9.94
CA ASP A 95 4.22 -13.64 -8.82
C ASP A 95 3.72 -14.28 -7.50
N ALA A 96 2.49 -14.82 -7.49
CA ALA A 96 1.92 -15.54 -6.34
C ALA A 96 2.79 -16.75 -5.94
N LEU A 97 3.28 -17.48 -6.93
CA LEU A 97 4.21 -18.62 -6.71
C LEU A 97 5.48 -18.15 -6.00
N VAL A 98 6.12 -17.08 -6.47
CA VAL A 98 7.35 -16.52 -5.90
C VAL A 98 7.11 -16.09 -4.44
N GLU A 99 5.99 -15.44 -4.17
CA GLU A 99 5.61 -15.00 -2.82
C GLU A 99 5.48 -16.19 -1.86
N VAL A 100 4.75 -17.24 -2.26
CA VAL A 100 4.61 -18.46 -1.44
C VAL A 100 5.98 -19.12 -1.21
N LEU A 101 6.84 -19.15 -2.23
CA LEU A 101 8.20 -19.73 -2.12
C LEU A 101 9.09 -18.94 -1.14
N HIS A 102 8.87 -17.63 -0.97
CA HIS A 102 9.61 -16.82 0.02
C HIS A 102 9.23 -17.21 1.46
N LYS A 103 8.00 -17.71 1.68
CA LYS A 103 7.51 -18.12 3.02
C LYS A 103 7.86 -19.58 3.36
N ILE A 104 8.38 -20.35 2.40
CA ILE A 104 8.74 -21.78 2.59
C ILE A 104 10.22 -21.89 3.03
N ASP A 105 10.50 -22.82 3.95
CA ASP A 105 11.87 -23.07 4.43
C ASP A 105 12.81 -23.51 3.28
N LYS A 106 14.08 -23.12 3.38
CA LYS A 106 15.10 -23.33 2.34
C LYS A 106 15.22 -24.78 1.85
N ALA A 107 15.07 -25.77 2.75
CA ALA A 107 15.21 -27.19 2.40
C ALA A 107 14.05 -27.65 1.51
N LYS A 108 12.81 -27.31 1.88
CA LYS A 108 11.60 -27.67 1.14
C LYS A 108 11.50 -26.87 -0.17
N LYS A 109 11.83 -25.57 -0.15
CA LYS A 109 11.90 -24.70 -1.35
C LYS A 109 12.78 -25.36 -2.43
N LYS A 110 13.97 -25.84 -2.05
CA LYS A 110 14.89 -26.52 -2.98
C LYS A 110 14.27 -27.77 -3.60
N LEU A 111 13.60 -28.60 -2.80
CA LEU A 111 12.96 -29.83 -3.27
C LEU A 111 11.78 -29.54 -4.23
N LEU A 112 10.98 -28.52 -3.92
CA LEU A 112 9.87 -28.08 -4.78
C LEU A 112 10.43 -27.58 -6.11
N PHE A 113 11.42 -26.71 -6.06
CA PHE A 113 12.10 -26.11 -7.22
C PHE A 113 12.67 -27.19 -8.15
N GLU A 114 13.33 -28.23 -7.61
CA GLU A 114 13.88 -29.35 -8.39
C GLU A 114 12.81 -30.19 -9.11
N LEU A 115 11.54 -30.11 -8.64
CA LEU A 115 10.43 -30.89 -9.22
C LEU A 115 9.57 -30.09 -10.19
N MET A 116 9.78 -28.77 -10.29
CA MET A 116 9.08 -27.89 -11.23
C MET A 116 9.64 -28.03 -12.65
N ASP A 117 8.85 -27.69 -13.64
CA ASP A 117 9.26 -27.72 -15.05
C ASP A 117 10.33 -26.63 -15.32
N ASP A 118 11.16 -26.83 -16.34
CA ASP A 118 12.30 -25.95 -16.66
C ASP A 118 11.86 -24.52 -16.96
N ASP A 119 10.73 -24.34 -17.64
CA ASP A 119 10.16 -23.02 -17.98
C ASP A 119 9.73 -22.29 -16.69
N VAL A 120 9.00 -22.96 -15.80
CA VAL A 120 8.56 -22.37 -14.51
C VAL A 120 9.79 -21.96 -13.66
N ARG A 121 10.84 -22.81 -13.64
CA ARG A 121 12.07 -22.48 -12.90
C ARG A 121 12.76 -21.23 -13.43
N HIS A 122 12.80 -21.11 -14.77
CA HIS A 122 13.38 -19.94 -15.43
C HIS A 122 12.62 -18.65 -15.07
N ASP A 123 11.29 -18.72 -15.09
CA ASP A 123 10.42 -17.58 -14.74
C ASP A 123 10.63 -17.16 -13.26
N ILE A 124 10.68 -18.13 -12.34
CA ILE A 124 10.97 -17.87 -10.92
C ILE A 124 12.34 -17.18 -10.76
N GLU A 125 13.38 -17.70 -11.43
CA GLU A 125 14.74 -17.13 -11.37
C GLU A 125 14.78 -15.70 -11.93
N MET A 126 14.03 -15.44 -12.99
CA MET A 126 13.95 -14.12 -13.62
C MET A 126 13.27 -13.12 -12.67
N ILE A 127 12.08 -13.45 -12.15
CA ILE A 127 11.34 -12.56 -11.23
C ILE A 127 12.14 -12.33 -9.94
N ALA A 128 12.71 -13.41 -9.37
CA ALA A 128 13.51 -13.32 -8.15
C ALA A 128 14.86 -12.58 -8.33
N SER A 129 15.22 -12.18 -9.55
CA SER A 129 16.43 -11.38 -9.81
C SER A 129 16.20 -9.88 -9.61
N PHE A 130 14.94 -9.46 -9.57
CA PHE A 130 14.55 -8.07 -9.32
C PHE A 130 14.43 -7.81 -7.82
N ASP A 131 14.71 -6.59 -7.39
CA ASP A 131 14.54 -6.15 -6.00
C ASP A 131 13.01 -6.02 -5.69
N GLU A 132 12.63 -6.16 -4.42
CA GLU A 132 11.21 -6.13 -3.99
C GLU A 132 10.50 -4.82 -4.35
N ASP A 133 11.24 -3.73 -4.48
CA ASP A 133 10.76 -2.39 -4.83
C ASP A 133 10.67 -2.18 -6.36
N GLU A 134 11.18 -3.11 -7.17
CA GLU A 134 11.16 -3.02 -8.65
C GLU A 134 9.93 -3.69 -9.21
N ILE A 135 9.30 -3.08 -10.24
CA ILE A 135 8.05 -3.58 -10.85
C ILE A 135 8.22 -4.99 -11.44
N GLY A 136 9.43 -5.35 -11.85
CA GLY A 136 9.77 -6.70 -12.35
C GLY A 136 9.55 -7.81 -11.32
N SER A 137 9.59 -7.49 -10.02
CA SER A 137 9.34 -8.45 -8.93
C SER A 137 7.86 -8.83 -8.82
N ARG A 138 6.96 -8.01 -9.39
CA ARG A 138 5.50 -8.14 -9.30
C ARG A 138 4.85 -8.54 -10.62
N MET A 139 5.64 -8.80 -11.66
CA MET A 139 5.12 -9.21 -12.97
C MET A 139 4.77 -10.70 -13.01
N THR A 140 3.85 -11.06 -13.91
CA THR A 140 3.54 -12.44 -14.24
C THR A 140 3.99 -12.73 -15.70
N THR A 141 4.39 -13.95 -15.96
CA THR A 141 4.70 -14.42 -17.33
C THR A 141 3.45 -14.97 -18.03
N ASN A 142 2.31 -14.98 -17.34
CA ASN A 142 1.01 -15.44 -17.84
C ASN A 142 0.45 -14.44 -18.86
N CYS A 143 0.89 -14.51 -20.12
CA CYS A 143 0.44 -13.61 -21.20
C CYS A 143 0.56 -14.27 -22.57
N ILE A 144 -0.16 -13.73 -23.56
CA ILE A 144 -0.16 -14.22 -24.93
C ILE A 144 0.80 -13.36 -25.77
N ILE A 145 1.79 -13.99 -26.39
CA ILE A 145 2.81 -13.31 -27.21
C ILE A 145 2.73 -13.86 -28.64
N ILE A 146 2.60 -12.96 -29.60
CA ILE A 146 2.62 -13.30 -31.05
C ILE A 146 3.65 -12.43 -31.78
N ARG A 147 4.06 -12.88 -32.99
CA ARG A 147 5.00 -12.14 -33.84
C ARG A 147 4.25 -11.22 -34.81
N GLU A 148 4.84 -10.06 -35.09
CA GLU A 148 4.27 -9.02 -35.97
C GLU A 148 3.99 -9.52 -37.40
N ASN A 149 4.76 -10.50 -37.89
CA ASN A 149 4.71 -10.97 -39.27
C ASN A 149 3.64 -12.07 -39.54
N LEU A 150 2.78 -12.37 -38.55
CA LEU A 150 1.74 -13.38 -38.69
C LEU A 150 0.52 -12.81 -39.45
N THR A 151 -0.23 -13.68 -40.09
CA THR A 151 -1.58 -13.38 -40.59
C THR A 151 -2.57 -13.48 -39.40
N VAL A 152 -3.75 -12.85 -39.52
CA VAL A 152 -4.83 -12.92 -38.52
C VAL A 152 -5.15 -14.38 -38.16
N LYS A 153 -5.19 -15.27 -39.16
CA LYS A 153 -5.47 -16.70 -38.95
C LYS A 153 -4.36 -17.40 -38.15
N GLN A 154 -3.09 -17.08 -38.44
CA GLN A 154 -1.94 -17.63 -37.72
C GLN A 154 -1.88 -17.09 -36.27
N ALA A 155 -2.16 -15.80 -36.10
CA ALA A 155 -2.25 -15.16 -34.77
C ALA A 155 -3.33 -15.82 -33.90
N MET A 156 -4.52 -16.07 -34.49
CA MET A 156 -5.61 -16.76 -33.80
C MET A 156 -5.23 -18.20 -33.43
N ASN A 157 -4.50 -18.93 -34.30
CA ASN A 157 -4.04 -20.28 -33.98
C ASN A 157 -3.03 -20.26 -32.84
N SER A 158 -2.10 -19.32 -32.88
CA SER A 158 -1.09 -19.13 -31.82
C SER A 158 -1.75 -18.78 -30.48
N LEU A 159 -2.76 -17.91 -30.49
CA LEU A 159 -3.57 -17.57 -29.31
C LEU A 159 -4.20 -18.85 -28.72
N VAL A 160 -4.89 -19.66 -29.55
CA VAL A 160 -5.59 -20.88 -29.09
C VAL A 160 -4.59 -21.88 -28.47
N GLU A 161 -3.38 -22.00 -29.03
CA GLU A 161 -2.34 -22.86 -28.48
C GLU A 161 -1.84 -22.38 -27.11
N GLN A 162 -1.62 -21.07 -26.98
CA GLN A 162 -1.13 -20.45 -25.75
C GLN A 162 -2.21 -20.37 -24.67
N ALA A 163 -3.47 -20.12 -25.04
CA ALA A 163 -4.62 -20.06 -24.11
C ALA A 163 -4.90 -21.38 -23.38
N ALA A 164 -4.29 -22.50 -23.80
CA ALA A 164 -4.33 -23.76 -23.06
C ALA A 164 -3.49 -23.74 -21.80
N LYS A 165 -2.57 -22.78 -21.67
CA LYS A 165 -1.63 -22.62 -20.55
C LYS A 165 -1.70 -21.27 -19.86
N ASN A 166 -2.23 -20.27 -20.52
CA ASN A 166 -2.30 -18.88 -20.04
C ASN A 166 -3.75 -18.45 -19.93
N ASP A 167 -4.13 -17.89 -18.80
CA ASP A 167 -5.50 -17.40 -18.53
C ASP A 167 -5.66 -15.92 -18.89
N ASN A 168 -4.57 -15.16 -18.89
CA ASN A 168 -4.57 -13.74 -19.25
C ASN A 168 -4.53 -13.59 -20.77
N ILE A 169 -5.71 -13.68 -21.40
CA ILE A 169 -5.88 -13.71 -22.86
C ILE A 169 -6.53 -12.43 -23.42
N SER A 170 -6.96 -11.51 -22.57
CA SER A 170 -7.68 -10.28 -22.98
C SER A 170 -6.84 -9.42 -23.91
N THR A 171 -5.54 -9.32 -23.61
CA THR A 171 -4.56 -8.54 -24.36
C THR A 171 -3.51 -9.48 -24.94
N ILE A 172 -3.25 -9.33 -26.25
CA ILE A 172 -2.27 -10.12 -26.99
C ILE A 172 -1.09 -9.21 -27.33
N PHE A 173 0.09 -9.55 -26.84
CA PHE A 173 1.30 -8.74 -27.04
C PHE A 173 2.01 -9.15 -28.31
N VAL A 174 2.39 -8.15 -29.09
CA VAL A 174 3.04 -8.33 -30.39
C VAL A 174 4.54 -7.97 -30.25
N VAL A 175 5.38 -8.91 -30.68
CA VAL A 175 6.84 -8.72 -30.69
C VAL A 175 7.40 -8.80 -32.10
N THR A 176 8.51 -8.10 -32.33
CA THR A 176 9.28 -8.14 -33.59
C THR A 176 10.02 -9.48 -33.70
N GLU A 177 10.64 -9.74 -34.86
CA GLU A 177 11.53 -10.90 -35.06
C GLU A 177 12.70 -10.92 -34.08
N SER A 178 13.12 -9.74 -33.59
CA SER A 178 14.19 -9.59 -32.60
C SER A 178 13.69 -9.67 -31.14
N GLN A 179 12.45 -10.10 -30.93
CA GLN A 179 11.78 -10.25 -29.62
C GLN A 179 11.54 -8.93 -28.88
N LYS A 180 11.60 -7.79 -29.58
CA LYS A 180 11.30 -6.48 -28.99
C LYS A 180 9.79 -6.22 -29.02
N PHE A 181 9.29 -5.59 -27.99
CA PHE A 181 7.88 -5.19 -27.91
C PHE A 181 7.53 -4.26 -29.07
N TYR A 182 6.43 -4.53 -29.75
CA TYR A 182 5.96 -3.76 -30.92
C TYR A 182 4.62 -3.06 -30.61
N GLY A 183 3.75 -3.72 -29.83
CA GLY A 183 2.44 -3.19 -29.48
C GLY A 183 1.54 -4.30 -28.96
N ALA A 184 0.25 -4.00 -28.81
CA ALA A 184 -0.75 -4.94 -28.29
C ALA A 184 -2.00 -4.98 -29.18
N ILE A 185 -2.75 -6.07 -29.09
CA ILE A 185 -4.03 -6.27 -29.78
C ILE A 185 -5.06 -6.73 -28.74
N ASP A 186 -6.21 -6.09 -28.69
CA ASP A 186 -7.36 -6.59 -27.92
C ASP A 186 -7.85 -7.92 -28.51
N LEU A 187 -8.12 -8.91 -27.67
CA LEU A 187 -8.72 -10.19 -28.08
C LEU A 187 -9.99 -9.97 -28.89
N LYS A 188 -10.83 -9.03 -28.49
CA LYS A 188 -12.06 -8.64 -29.19
C LYS A 188 -11.77 -8.25 -30.65
N ASP A 189 -10.74 -7.44 -30.87
CA ASP A 189 -10.38 -6.95 -32.22
C ASP A 189 -9.85 -8.09 -33.10
N LEU A 190 -9.09 -9.01 -32.53
CA LEU A 190 -8.60 -10.20 -33.24
C LEU A 190 -9.76 -11.14 -33.60
N ILE A 191 -10.76 -11.33 -32.72
CA ILE A 191 -11.95 -12.17 -32.93
C ILE A 191 -12.80 -11.62 -34.07
N ILE A 192 -13.02 -10.31 -34.15
CA ILE A 192 -13.89 -9.69 -35.19
C ILE A 192 -13.14 -9.40 -36.50
N ALA A 193 -11.84 -9.55 -36.52
CA ALA A 193 -11.00 -9.28 -37.68
C ALA A 193 -11.35 -10.23 -38.85
N ARG A 194 -11.44 -9.66 -40.04
CA ARG A 194 -11.61 -10.46 -41.27
C ARG A 194 -10.26 -11.06 -41.65
N GLN A 195 -10.26 -12.25 -42.21
CA GLN A 195 -9.06 -13.00 -42.61
C GLN A 195 -8.17 -12.26 -43.63
N ASP A 196 -8.74 -11.32 -44.39
CA ASP A 196 -8.04 -10.52 -45.39
C ASP A 196 -7.40 -9.25 -44.82
N LYS A 197 -7.66 -8.91 -43.55
CA LYS A 197 -7.08 -7.75 -42.89
C LYS A 197 -5.64 -8.06 -42.47
N SER A 198 -4.76 -7.07 -42.57
CA SER A 198 -3.39 -7.20 -42.06
C SER A 198 -3.42 -7.23 -40.53
N LEU A 199 -2.59 -8.05 -39.89
CA LEU A 199 -2.43 -8.06 -38.44
C LEU A 199 -1.91 -6.68 -37.96
N GLU A 200 -1.04 -6.07 -38.73
CA GLU A 200 -0.46 -4.73 -38.46
C GLU A 200 -1.54 -3.64 -38.27
N ASP A 201 -2.68 -3.76 -38.99
CA ASP A 201 -3.82 -2.82 -38.90
C ASP A 201 -4.56 -2.95 -37.54
N LEU A 202 -4.33 -4.01 -36.80
CA LEU A 202 -4.96 -4.29 -35.51
C LEU A 202 -4.07 -3.89 -34.32
N VAL A 203 -2.76 -3.74 -34.53
CA VAL A 203 -1.79 -3.49 -33.46
C VAL A 203 -1.85 -2.03 -32.99
N ALA A 204 -2.12 -1.84 -31.70
CA ALA A 204 -1.97 -0.56 -31.01
C ALA A 204 -0.49 -0.38 -30.65
N THR A 205 0.25 0.38 -31.46
CA THR A 205 1.69 0.62 -31.25
C THR A 205 1.99 1.68 -30.17
N SER A 206 0.96 2.42 -29.75
CA SER A 206 1.05 3.40 -28.64
C SER A 206 0.58 2.82 -27.30
N TYR A 207 0.64 1.50 -27.15
CA TYR A 207 0.25 0.81 -25.92
C TYR A 207 1.22 1.13 -24.79
N PRO A 208 0.74 1.40 -23.55
CA PRO A 208 1.61 1.71 -22.41
C PRO A 208 2.51 0.53 -22.03
N TYR A 209 3.65 0.79 -21.45
CA TYR A 209 4.61 -0.21 -20.97
C TYR A 209 5.45 0.36 -19.83
N VAL A 210 6.05 -0.51 -19.03
CA VAL A 210 6.99 -0.16 -17.94
C VAL A 210 8.27 -0.97 -18.09
N TYR A 211 9.37 -0.48 -17.54
CA TYR A 211 10.63 -1.25 -17.51
C TYR A 211 10.76 -1.98 -16.18
N ALA A 212 11.22 -3.22 -16.21
CA ALA A 212 11.29 -4.13 -15.05
C ALA A 212 12.10 -3.57 -13.87
N GLU A 213 13.10 -2.70 -14.14
CA GLU A 213 13.94 -2.07 -13.12
C GLU A 213 13.35 -0.74 -12.60
N GLU A 214 12.14 -0.34 -13.01
CA GLU A 214 11.48 0.86 -12.50
C GLU A 214 10.93 0.59 -11.10
N ASP A 215 11.05 1.60 -10.25
CA ASP A 215 10.52 1.59 -8.87
C ASP A 215 8.98 1.57 -8.91
N ILE A 216 8.36 0.73 -8.12
CA ILE A 216 6.89 0.55 -8.05
C ILE A 216 6.22 1.89 -7.74
N ASP A 217 6.72 2.63 -6.74
CA ASP A 217 6.14 3.92 -6.30
C ASP A 217 6.14 4.97 -7.44
N ASP A 218 7.14 4.93 -8.31
CA ASP A 218 7.27 5.88 -9.43
C ASP A 218 6.30 5.57 -10.57
N CYS A 219 6.02 4.29 -10.86
CA CYS A 219 5.19 3.88 -12.00
C CYS A 219 3.72 3.61 -11.68
N ILE A 220 3.37 3.41 -10.40
CA ILE A 220 2.01 3.03 -9.99
C ILE A 220 0.92 4.04 -10.42
N GLU A 221 1.22 5.34 -10.36
CA GLU A 221 0.29 6.41 -10.81
C GLU A 221 -0.01 6.29 -12.31
N GLU A 222 1.05 5.99 -13.09
CA GLU A 222 0.94 5.84 -14.54
C GLU A 222 0.15 4.57 -14.89
N LEU A 223 0.44 3.47 -14.20
CA LEU A 223 -0.27 2.19 -14.36
C LEU A 223 -1.78 2.37 -14.11
N LYS A 224 -2.16 3.02 -13.02
CA LYS A 224 -3.56 3.35 -12.68
C LYS A 224 -4.25 4.18 -13.78
N ALA A 225 -3.53 5.15 -14.35
CA ALA A 225 -4.10 6.11 -15.31
C ALA A 225 -4.53 5.45 -16.62
N TYR A 226 -3.83 4.41 -17.05
CA TYR A 226 -4.14 3.72 -18.31
C TYR A 226 -5.35 2.80 -18.24
N SER A 227 -5.63 2.20 -17.08
CA SER A 227 -6.78 1.30 -16.87
C SER A 227 -6.83 0.14 -17.87
N GLU A 228 -5.69 -0.39 -18.26
CA GLU A 228 -5.59 -1.55 -19.17
C GLU A 228 -5.71 -2.86 -18.37
N ASP A 229 -6.17 -3.91 -19.01
CA ASP A 229 -6.29 -5.25 -18.39
C ASP A 229 -4.92 -5.82 -18.01
N SER A 230 -3.88 -5.53 -18.81
CA SER A 230 -2.50 -5.89 -18.52
C SER A 230 -1.53 -4.96 -19.25
N ILE A 231 -0.44 -4.60 -18.59
CA ILE A 231 0.59 -3.68 -19.10
C ILE A 231 1.91 -4.45 -19.23
N PRO A 232 2.58 -4.42 -20.40
CA PRO A 232 3.80 -5.18 -20.63
C PRO A 232 4.98 -4.59 -19.85
N VAL A 233 5.77 -5.49 -19.27
CA VAL A 233 7.01 -5.21 -18.55
C VAL A 233 8.19 -5.54 -19.47
N LEU A 234 9.06 -4.57 -19.71
CA LEU A 234 10.16 -4.67 -20.67
C LEU A 234 11.52 -4.66 -19.98
N ASP A 235 12.50 -5.29 -20.61
CA ASP A 235 13.92 -5.11 -20.24
C ASP A 235 14.48 -3.82 -20.86
N ASN A 236 15.71 -3.47 -20.52
CA ASN A 236 16.44 -2.29 -21.06
C ASN A 236 16.72 -2.35 -22.56
N ASP A 237 16.54 -3.51 -23.21
CA ASP A 237 16.64 -3.72 -24.66
C ASP A 237 15.27 -3.65 -25.37
N ASN A 238 14.20 -3.32 -24.62
CA ASN A 238 12.79 -3.28 -25.04
C ASN A 238 12.22 -4.68 -25.38
N ARG A 239 12.74 -5.75 -24.76
CA ARG A 239 12.17 -7.08 -24.90
C ARG A 239 11.09 -7.29 -23.85
N LEU A 240 10.03 -7.97 -24.22
CA LEU A 240 8.94 -8.30 -23.32
C LEU A 240 9.40 -9.40 -22.35
N LEU A 241 9.36 -9.12 -21.04
CA LEU A 241 9.69 -10.06 -19.96
C LEU A 241 8.42 -10.72 -19.38
N GLY A 242 7.38 -9.93 -19.20
CA GLY A 242 6.13 -10.35 -18.60
C GLY A 242 5.11 -9.23 -18.66
N VAL A 243 4.11 -9.29 -17.80
CA VAL A 243 3.04 -8.27 -17.72
C VAL A 243 2.69 -8.00 -16.27
N ILE A 244 2.15 -6.80 -16.00
CA ILE A 244 1.45 -6.46 -14.77
C ILE A 244 -0.04 -6.47 -15.12
N THR A 245 -0.83 -7.28 -14.42
CA THR A 245 -2.28 -7.35 -14.64
C THR A 245 -3.00 -6.27 -13.84
N SER A 246 -4.25 -5.99 -14.18
CA SER A 246 -5.09 -5.06 -13.40
C SER A 246 -5.28 -5.53 -11.95
N SER A 247 -5.27 -6.85 -11.70
CA SER A 247 -5.30 -7.39 -10.32
C SER A 247 -4.01 -7.05 -9.57
N ASN A 248 -2.84 -7.29 -10.19
CA ASN A 248 -1.55 -6.93 -9.59
C ASN A 248 -1.50 -5.43 -9.25
N ILE A 249 -2.00 -4.57 -10.15
CA ILE A 249 -2.04 -3.10 -9.92
C ILE A 249 -2.92 -2.77 -8.70
N ILE A 250 -4.07 -3.44 -8.55
CA ILE A 250 -4.97 -3.24 -7.40
C ILE A 250 -4.25 -3.63 -6.10
N ASP A 251 -3.59 -4.78 -6.10
CA ASP A 251 -2.87 -5.29 -4.93
C ASP A 251 -1.71 -4.35 -4.55
N LEU A 252 -0.93 -3.89 -5.54
CA LEU A 252 0.14 -2.91 -5.33
C LEU A 252 -0.37 -1.60 -4.72
N VAL A 253 -1.52 -1.11 -5.21
CA VAL A 253 -2.17 0.10 -4.69
C VAL A 253 -2.61 -0.11 -3.23
N ASP A 254 -3.17 -1.28 -2.92
CA ASP A 254 -3.63 -1.61 -1.56
C ASP A 254 -2.43 -1.70 -0.59
N ASP A 255 -1.34 -2.36 -1.01
CA ASP A 255 -0.08 -2.45 -0.26
C ASP A 255 0.49 -1.05 0.03
N GLU A 256 0.64 -0.21 -1.01
CA GLU A 256 1.14 1.18 -0.89
C GLU A 256 0.27 1.99 0.11
N MET A 257 -1.05 1.89 -0.02
CA MET A 257 -1.99 2.57 0.88
C MET A 257 -1.87 2.07 2.32
N GLY A 258 -1.65 0.77 2.50
CA GLY A 258 -1.43 0.14 3.80
C GLY A 258 -0.15 0.65 4.47
N GLU A 259 0.94 0.69 3.71
CA GLU A 259 2.23 1.22 4.17
C GLU A 259 2.13 2.69 4.56
N ASP A 260 1.53 3.53 3.70
CA ASP A 260 1.32 4.95 3.99
C ASP A 260 0.50 5.17 5.26
N TYR A 261 -0.55 4.35 5.46
CA TYR A 261 -1.37 4.41 6.66
C TYR A 261 -0.56 4.02 7.92
N ALA A 262 0.25 2.96 7.82
CA ALA A 262 1.14 2.53 8.90
C ALA A 262 2.14 3.65 9.25
N MET A 263 2.71 4.27 8.23
CA MET A 263 3.64 5.38 8.37
C MET A 263 3.00 6.60 9.02
N LEU A 264 1.78 6.95 8.67
CA LEU A 264 1.00 8.03 9.33
C LEU A 264 0.83 7.75 10.82
N ALA A 265 0.74 6.49 11.21
CA ALA A 265 0.63 6.05 12.61
C ALA A 265 1.99 5.99 13.33
N GLY A 266 3.10 6.22 12.63
CA GLY A 266 4.45 6.15 13.20
C GLY A 266 5.01 4.72 13.29
N LEU A 267 4.51 3.83 12.45
CA LEU A 267 5.03 2.46 12.33
C LEU A 267 6.11 2.42 11.23
N THR A 268 7.04 1.50 11.32
CA THR A 268 8.09 1.33 10.29
C THR A 268 7.66 0.41 9.15
N ALA A 269 6.52 -0.27 9.30
CA ALA A 269 5.91 -1.13 8.28
C ALA A 269 4.49 -1.48 8.72
N GLU A 270 3.68 -1.95 7.81
CA GLU A 270 2.33 -2.44 8.07
C GLU A 270 2.36 -3.54 9.14
N GLU A 271 1.29 -3.62 9.95
CA GLU A 271 1.17 -4.56 11.06
C GLU A 271 -0.07 -5.45 10.90
N ASP A 272 0.12 -6.76 10.92
CA ASP A 272 -0.96 -7.74 10.80
C ASP A 272 -1.51 -8.14 12.18
N LEU A 273 -2.79 -8.50 12.21
CA LEU A 273 -3.51 -8.97 13.40
C LEU A 273 -2.83 -10.18 14.07
N LYS A 274 -2.22 -11.06 13.28
CA LYS A 274 -1.58 -12.31 13.77
C LYS A 274 -0.10 -12.13 14.12
N GLU A 275 0.45 -10.93 13.93
CA GLU A 275 1.86 -10.68 14.12
C GLU A 275 2.31 -10.92 15.59
N PRO A 276 3.45 -11.60 15.80
CA PRO A 276 3.98 -11.80 17.17
C PRO A 276 4.31 -10.46 17.85
N LEU A 277 4.01 -10.35 19.14
CA LEU A 277 4.23 -9.16 19.98
C LEU A 277 5.62 -8.55 19.80
N LYS A 278 6.65 -9.39 19.65
CA LYS A 278 8.05 -8.93 19.53
C LYS A 278 8.30 -8.17 18.23
N GLU A 279 7.71 -8.62 17.12
CA GLU A 279 7.82 -7.96 15.79
C GLU A 279 7.03 -6.64 15.80
N SER A 280 5.81 -6.67 16.31
CA SER A 280 4.97 -5.49 16.50
C SER A 280 5.69 -4.41 17.31
N MET A 281 6.35 -4.78 18.44
CA MET A 281 7.16 -3.86 19.25
C MET A 281 8.35 -3.30 18.46
N LYS A 282 8.99 -4.13 17.63
CA LYS A 282 10.15 -3.73 16.82
C LYS A 282 9.77 -2.64 15.80
N LYS A 283 8.58 -2.73 15.23
CA LYS A 283 8.04 -1.75 14.27
C LYS A 283 7.71 -0.41 14.93
N ARG A 284 7.30 -0.40 16.20
CA ARG A 284 6.85 0.79 16.96
C ARG A 284 7.98 1.49 17.75
N MET A 285 8.93 0.73 18.29
CA MET A 285 9.95 1.25 19.23
C MET A 285 10.85 2.35 18.67
N PRO A 286 11.36 2.27 17.42
CA PRO A 286 12.26 3.31 16.92
C PRO A 286 11.63 4.69 17.01
N TRP A 287 10.39 4.79 16.64
CA TRP A 287 9.62 6.02 16.64
C TRP A 287 9.39 6.55 18.06
N LEU A 288 8.97 5.66 18.99
CA LEU A 288 8.72 6.03 20.39
C LEU A 288 9.99 6.55 21.07
N ILE A 289 11.18 6.02 20.71
CA ILE A 289 12.47 6.49 21.24
C ILE A 289 12.77 7.92 20.75
N VAL A 290 12.51 8.21 19.47
CA VAL A 290 12.66 9.55 18.90
C VAL A 290 11.74 10.54 19.62
N LEU A 291 10.46 10.18 19.80
CA LEU A 291 9.49 11.02 20.52
C LEU A 291 9.91 11.29 21.98
N LEU A 292 10.43 10.28 22.65
CA LEU A 292 10.95 10.44 24.04
C LEU A 292 12.08 11.47 24.09
N GLY A 293 13.03 11.36 23.14
CA GLY A 293 14.17 12.30 23.06
C GLY A 293 13.70 13.74 22.80
N LEU A 294 12.78 13.89 21.84
CA LEU A 294 12.24 15.22 21.51
C LEU A 294 11.40 15.80 22.65
N GLY A 295 10.63 14.97 23.35
CA GLY A 295 9.88 15.37 24.54
C GLY A 295 10.80 15.92 25.65
N MET A 296 11.99 15.35 25.81
CA MET A 296 13.01 15.85 26.76
C MET A 296 13.54 17.24 26.35
N VAL A 297 13.75 17.46 25.06
CA VAL A 297 14.18 18.78 24.54
C VAL A 297 13.09 19.82 24.80
N VAL A 298 11.83 19.53 24.49
CA VAL A 298 10.69 20.42 24.75
C VAL A 298 10.58 20.75 26.23
N SER A 299 10.66 19.73 27.10
CA SER A 299 10.62 19.93 28.56
C SER A 299 11.76 20.86 29.05
N SER A 300 12.93 20.76 28.44
CA SER A 300 14.08 21.64 28.79
C SER A 300 13.80 23.09 28.38
N VAL A 301 13.18 23.32 27.22
CA VAL A 301 12.79 24.64 26.74
C VAL A 301 11.73 25.26 27.68
N VAL A 302 10.70 24.49 28.06
CA VAL A 302 9.65 24.93 29.00
C VAL A 302 10.28 25.34 30.35
N GLY A 303 11.27 24.60 30.82
CA GLY A 303 12.00 24.91 32.07
C GLY A 303 12.64 26.28 32.09
N VAL A 304 13.04 26.85 30.94
CA VAL A 304 13.61 28.22 30.85
C VAL A 304 12.57 29.29 31.30
N PHE A 305 11.28 28.99 31.09
CA PHE A 305 10.17 29.91 31.36
C PHE A 305 9.52 29.68 32.74
N GLU A 306 10.11 28.88 33.63
CA GLU A 306 9.58 28.50 34.95
C GLU A 306 9.20 29.73 35.81
N ASN A 307 9.96 30.81 35.75
CA ASN A 307 9.70 32.04 36.50
C ASN A 307 8.36 32.71 36.08
N VAL A 308 8.00 32.64 34.79
CA VAL A 308 6.72 33.19 34.31
C VAL A 308 5.54 32.32 34.78
N VAL A 309 5.71 31.01 34.73
CA VAL A 309 4.72 30.00 35.17
C VAL A 309 4.35 30.22 36.64
N THR A 310 5.33 30.47 37.52
CA THR A 310 5.11 30.66 38.96
C THR A 310 4.24 31.91 39.24
N HIS A 311 4.29 32.93 38.38
CA HIS A 311 3.49 34.16 38.53
C HIS A 311 2.05 34.02 38.01
N LEU A 312 1.83 33.14 37.00
CA LEU A 312 0.51 32.95 36.35
C LEU A 312 0.14 31.45 36.17
N PRO A 313 0.01 30.71 37.30
CA PRO A 313 -0.26 29.26 37.23
C PRO A 313 -1.53 28.89 36.50
N ILE A 314 -2.49 29.82 36.38
CA ILE A 314 -3.76 29.58 35.71
C ILE A 314 -3.58 29.32 34.19
N ILE A 315 -2.53 29.89 33.60
CA ILE A 315 -2.22 29.69 32.16
C ILE A 315 -1.83 28.23 31.92
N MET A 316 -1.09 27.61 32.81
CA MET A 316 -0.66 26.22 32.70
C MET A 316 -1.83 25.23 32.60
N ALA A 317 -3.00 25.58 33.20
CA ALA A 317 -4.18 24.75 33.13
C ALA A 317 -4.74 24.64 31.70
N PHE A 318 -4.36 25.57 30.81
CA PHE A 318 -4.85 25.61 29.42
C PHE A 318 -3.75 25.30 28.39
N GLN A 319 -2.52 25.04 28.86
CA GLN A 319 -1.38 24.67 27.97
C GLN A 319 -1.71 23.44 27.15
N SER A 320 -2.19 22.37 27.80
CA SER A 320 -2.55 21.13 27.11
C SER A 320 -3.63 21.33 26.03
N LEU A 321 -4.58 22.25 26.25
CA LEU A 321 -5.60 22.57 25.25
C LEU A 321 -4.99 23.18 23.98
N ILE A 322 -4.01 24.10 24.15
CA ILE A 322 -3.34 24.75 23.00
C ILE A 322 -2.51 23.73 22.24
N LEU A 323 -1.74 22.90 22.98
CA LEU A 323 -0.91 21.83 22.39
C LEU A 323 -1.74 20.83 21.60
N ASP A 324 -2.84 20.36 22.20
CA ASP A 324 -3.74 19.39 21.58
C ASP A 324 -4.36 19.95 20.28
N MET A 325 -4.86 21.20 20.34
CA MET A 325 -5.46 21.83 19.14
C MET A 325 -4.43 22.07 18.03
N ALA A 326 -3.22 22.51 18.39
CA ALA A 326 -2.12 22.72 17.43
C ALA A 326 -1.70 21.39 16.80
N GLY A 327 -1.50 20.34 17.61
CA GLY A 327 -1.17 18.99 17.15
C GLY A 327 -2.21 18.47 16.16
N ASN A 328 -3.49 18.55 16.52
CA ASN A 328 -4.58 18.08 15.65
C ASN A 328 -4.61 18.81 14.29
N VAL A 329 -4.43 20.14 14.27
CA VAL A 329 -4.40 20.91 13.02
C VAL A 329 -3.15 20.55 12.19
N GLY A 330 -2.02 20.37 12.82
CA GLY A 330 -0.78 19.93 12.17
C GLY A 330 -0.96 18.58 11.48
N THR A 331 -1.53 17.62 12.20
CA THR A 331 -1.82 16.27 11.68
C THR A 331 -2.82 16.31 10.51
N GLN A 332 -3.85 17.17 10.60
CA GLN A 332 -4.81 17.34 9.50
C GLN A 332 -4.14 17.91 8.25
N SER A 333 -3.29 18.93 8.39
CA SER A 333 -2.56 19.52 7.26
C SER A 333 -1.53 18.53 6.68
N LEU A 334 -0.90 17.71 7.54
CA LEU A 334 0.00 16.62 7.14
C LEU A 334 -0.77 15.60 6.26
N ALA A 335 -1.89 15.10 6.76
CA ALA A 335 -2.69 14.08 6.07
C ALA A 335 -3.18 14.58 4.70
N VAL A 336 -3.65 15.84 4.63
CA VAL A 336 -4.07 16.47 3.36
C VAL A 336 -2.86 16.57 2.41
N THR A 337 -1.70 16.96 2.91
CA THR A 337 -0.50 17.14 2.09
C THR A 337 0.02 15.79 1.55
N ILE A 338 0.08 14.76 2.37
CA ILE A 338 0.46 13.40 1.96
C ILE A 338 -0.49 12.93 0.86
N ARG A 339 -1.81 13.04 1.10
CA ARG A 339 -2.83 12.64 0.11
C ARG A 339 -2.64 13.34 -1.25
N VAL A 340 -2.37 14.65 -1.24
CA VAL A 340 -2.15 15.43 -2.48
C VAL A 340 -0.83 15.02 -3.15
N LEU A 341 0.19 14.68 -2.37
CA LEU A 341 1.49 14.21 -2.88
C LEU A 341 1.42 12.81 -3.48
N MET A 342 0.50 11.98 -3.02
CA MET A 342 0.22 10.66 -3.58
C MET A 342 -0.51 10.74 -4.92
N ASP A 343 -1.49 11.65 -5.01
CA ASP A 343 -2.37 11.74 -6.20
C ASP A 343 -1.81 12.62 -7.33
N GLU A 344 -0.81 13.50 -7.06
CA GLU A 344 -0.37 14.52 -8.03
C GLU A 344 1.13 14.83 -7.98
N SER A 345 1.78 14.82 -9.13
CA SER A 345 3.14 15.32 -9.29
C SER A 345 3.13 16.87 -9.31
N LEU A 346 3.28 17.48 -8.14
CA LEU A 346 3.15 18.92 -7.96
C LEU A 346 4.35 19.72 -8.44
N THR A 347 4.08 20.75 -9.25
CA THR A 347 5.08 21.78 -9.61
C THR A 347 5.40 22.65 -8.38
N GLY A 348 6.56 23.29 -8.36
CA GLY A 348 6.97 24.18 -7.26
C GLY A 348 5.95 25.27 -6.93
N LYS A 349 5.19 25.76 -7.94
CA LYS A 349 4.13 26.74 -7.75
C LYS A 349 2.93 26.15 -7.00
N GLN A 350 2.50 24.95 -7.40
CA GLN A 350 1.39 24.23 -6.76
C GLN A 350 1.73 23.87 -5.31
N LYS A 351 2.98 23.46 -5.04
CA LYS A 351 3.47 23.19 -3.66
C LYS A 351 3.29 24.44 -2.78
N MET A 352 3.68 25.62 -3.28
CA MET A 352 3.54 26.87 -2.55
C MET A 352 2.05 27.26 -2.37
N GLU A 353 1.21 27.03 -3.37
CA GLU A 353 -0.24 27.25 -3.30
C GLU A 353 -0.88 26.38 -2.21
N LEU A 354 -0.45 25.12 -2.10
CA LEU A 354 -0.90 24.18 -1.05
C LEU A 354 -0.53 24.70 0.34
N VAL A 355 0.72 25.14 0.55
CA VAL A 355 1.18 25.72 1.82
C VAL A 355 0.30 26.92 2.20
N PHE A 356 0.07 27.86 1.27
CA PHE A 356 -0.76 29.05 1.53
C PHE A 356 -2.22 28.68 1.80
N LYS A 357 -2.74 27.66 1.12
CA LYS A 357 -4.10 27.14 1.34
C LYS A 357 -4.25 26.63 2.77
N GLU A 358 -3.34 25.76 3.20
CA GLU A 358 -3.36 25.15 4.53
C GLU A 358 -3.14 26.21 5.63
N MET A 359 -2.22 27.16 5.42
CA MET A 359 -2.03 28.30 6.33
C MET A 359 -3.32 29.14 6.52
N ARG A 360 -4.05 29.39 5.42
CA ARG A 360 -5.34 30.11 5.51
C ARG A 360 -6.37 29.32 6.30
N ILE A 361 -6.41 27.99 6.12
CA ILE A 361 -7.29 27.09 6.88
C ILE A 361 -6.91 27.14 8.38
N GLY A 362 -5.61 27.01 8.68
CA GLY A 362 -5.09 27.12 10.04
C GLY A 362 -5.45 28.47 10.70
N LEU A 363 -5.28 29.56 9.96
CA LEU A 363 -5.64 30.91 10.42
C LEU A 363 -7.15 31.04 10.71
N CYS A 364 -7.99 30.56 9.81
CA CYS A 364 -9.45 30.61 9.97
C CYS A 364 -9.92 29.78 11.17
N ASN A 365 -9.42 28.53 11.26
CA ASN A 365 -9.74 27.64 12.38
C ASN A 365 -9.23 28.22 13.70
N GLY A 366 -8.00 28.76 13.71
CA GLY A 366 -7.40 29.42 14.87
C GLY A 366 -8.21 30.65 15.33
N ALA A 367 -8.69 31.46 14.37
CA ALA A 367 -9.51 32.63 14.69
C ALA A 367 -10.86 32.22 15.30
N LEU A 368 -11.55 31.25 14.68
CA LEU A 368 -12.83 30.73 15.17
C LEU A 368 -12.70 30.12 16.57
N LEU A 369 -11.72 29.24 16.76
CA LEU A 369 -11.50 28.57 18.04
C LEU A 369 -10.90 29.53 19.09
N GLY A 370 -10.10 30.50 18.66
CA GLY A 370 -9.59 31.59 19.50
C GLY A 370 -10.71 32.45 20.09
N ILE A 371 -11.70 32.85 19.26
CA ILE A 371 -12.89 33.59 19.69
C ILE A 371 -13.74 32.72 20.64
N LEU A 372 -13.95 31.45 20.28
CA LEU A 372 -14.74 30.53 21.11
C LEU A 372 -14.06 30.30 22.46
N SER A 373 -12.74 30.11 22.46
CA SER A 373 -11.96 29.93 23.71
C SER A 373 -11.97 31.19 24.56
N PHE A 374 -11.91 32.39 23.94
CA PHE A 374 -12.02 33.67 24.66
C PHE A 374 -13.30 33.72 25.48
N VAL A 375 -14.44 33.36 24.86
CA VAL A 375 -15.74 33.38 25.54
C VAL A 375 -15.84 32.28 26.60
N LEU A 376 -15.53 31.01 26.22
CA LEU A 376 -15.74 29.84 27.10
C LEU A 376 -14.76 29.84 28.27
N ILE A 377 -13.48 30.12 28.02
CA ILE A 377 -12.44 30.12 29.06
C ILE A 377 -12.61 31.32 29.98
N GLY A 378 -12.94 32.49 29.42
CA GLY A 378 -13.24 33.71 30.21
C GLY A 378 -14.39 33.45 31.19
N LEU A 379 -15.50 32.89 30.69
CA LEU A 379 -16.65 32.52 31.48
C LEU A 379 -16.27 31.43 32.56
N TYR A 380 -15.50 30.42 32.18
CA TYR A 380 -15.01 29.36 33.08
C TYR A 380 -14.19 29.95 34.24
N ILE A 381 -13.20 30.81 33.92
CA ILE A 381 -12.32 31.43 34.95
C ILE A 381 -13.18 32.34 35.88
N TYR A 382 -14.11 33.10 35.33
CA TYR A 382 -14.98 33.99 36.12
C TYR A 382 -15.88 33.16 37.06
N LEU A 383 -16.60 32.14 36.55
CA LEU A 383 -17.62 31.41 37.34
C LEU A 383 -16.98 30.37 38.30
N PHE A 384 -15.94 29.64 37.85
CA PHE A 384 -15.42 28.49 38.61
C PHE A 384 -14.13 28.78 39.36
N LYS A 385 -13.35 29.78 38.93
CA LYS A 385 -12.09 30.14 39.63
C LYS A 385 -12.24 31.37 40.46
N GLY A 386 -13.42 32.03 40.46
CA GLY A 386 -13.73 33.17 41.30
C GLY A 386 -12.83 34.41 41.07
N LYS A 387 -12.32 34.56 39.84
CA LYS A 387 -11.47 35.69 39.48
C LYS A 387 -12.31 36.86 38.95
N THR A 388 -11.78 38.08 38.97
CA THR A 388 -12.47 39.26 38.44
C THR A 388 -12.71 39.09 36.94
N LEU A 389 -13.77 39.71 36.45
CA LEU A 389 -14.18 39.63 35.05
C LEU A 389 -13.06 40.11 34.12
N VAL A 390 -12.41 41.24 34.50
CA VAL A 390 -11.29 41.84 33.74
C VAL A 390 -10.12 40.80 33.62
N PHE A 391 -9.73 40.22 34.75
CA PHE A 391 -8.64 39.22 34.79
C PHE A 391 -9.00 38.00 33.95
N ALA A 392 -10.22 37.48 34.10
CA ALA A 392 -10.68 36.26 33.37
C ALA A 392 -10.62 36.45 31.83
N TYR A 393 -11.10 37.59 31.37
CA TYR A 393 -11.10 37.88 29.92
C TYR A 393 -9.73 38.31 29.38
N ALA A 394 -8.86 38.91 30.23
CA ALA A 394 -7.48 39.21 29.84
C ALA A 394 -6.69 37.84 29.62
N VAL A 395 -6.79 36.92 30.56
CA VAL A 395 -6.15 35.60 30.45
C VAL A 395 -6.70 34.83 29.26
N SER A 396 -8.04 34.76 29.09
CA SER A 396 -8.65 34.04 27.96
C SER A 396 -8.30 34.67 26.61
N GLY A 397 -8.09 36.00 26.56
CA GLY A 397 -7.61 36.70 25.37
C GLY A 397 -6.20 36.28 24.97
N CYS A 398 -5.29 36.17 25.95
CA CYS A 398 -3.94 35.67 25.73
C CYS A 398 -3.97 34.21 25.19
N ILE A 399 -4.81 33.37 25.80
CA ILE A 399 -4.98 31.95 25.37
C ILE A 399 -5.53 31.89 23.94
N GLY A 400 -6.51 32.73 23.61
CA GLY A 400 -7.11 32.79 22.26
C GLY A 400 -6.12 33.21 21.18
N VAL A 401 -5.26 34.19 21.48
CA VAL A 401 -4.19 34.65 20.57
C VAL A 401 -3.13 33.55 20.43
N ALA A 402 -2.72 32.94 21.53
CA ALA A 402 -1.74 31.83 21.51
C ALA A 402 -2.27 30.66 20.66
N LEU A 403 -3.55 30.30 20.83
CA LEU A 403 -4.20 29.23 20.05
C LEU A 403 -4.20 29.56 18.54
N LEU A 404 -4.55 30.80 18.18
CA LEU A 404 -4.53 31.24 16.77
C LEU A 404 -3.14 31.11 16.15
N LEU A 405 -2.11 31.60 16.85
CA LEU A 405 -0.72 31.56 16.37
C LEU A 405 -0.21 30.10 16.29
N ALA A 406 -0.51 29.29 17.29
CA ALA A 406 -0.10 27.88 17.35
C ALA A 406 -0.71 27.09 16.17
N MET A 407 -2.01 27.27 15.88
CA MET A 407 -2.70 26.58 14.78
C MET A 407 -2.18 27.03 13.41
N LEU A 408 -1.89 28.33 13.24
CA LEU A 408 -1.29 28.86 12.00
C LEU A 408 0.08 28.25 11.72
N ILE A 409 0.95 28.24 12.75
CA ILE A 409 2.33 27.70 12.65
C ILE A 409 2.25 26.19 12.40
N SER A 410 1.45 25.47 13.16
CA SER A 410 1.31 24.02 13.06
C SER A 410 0.81 23.60 11.67
N SER A 411 -0.16 24.32 11.12
CA SER A 411 -0.66 24.06 9.75
C SER A 411 0.44 24.29 8.70
N ALA A 412 1.23 25.35 8.83
CA ALA A 412 2.35 25.65 7.94
C ALA A 412 3.41 24.54 8.00
N VAL A 413 3.81 24.17 9.22
CA VAL A 413 4.80 23.11 9.47
C VAL A 413 4.27 21.77 8.94
N GLY A 414 2.98 21.46 9.23
CA GLY A 414 2.28 20.25 8.76
C GLY A 414 2.33 20.04 7.27
N THR A 415 2.31 21.14 6.53
CA THR A 415 2.39 21.10 5.06
C THR A 415 3.84 21.12 4.55
N CYS A 416 4.69 21.96 5.14
CA CYS A 416 6.07 22.17 4.64
C CYS A 416 6.94 20.93 4.80
N ILE A 417 6.76 20.18 5.87
CA ILE A 417 7.62 19.03 6.20
C ILE A 417 7.53 17.92 5.15
N PRO A 418 6.36 17.34 4.81
CA PRO A 418 6.29 16.32 3.77
C PRO A 418 6.75 16.82 2.39
N LEU A 419 6.45 18.08 2.05
CA LEU A 419 6.91 18.70 0.80
C LEU A 419 8.43 18.78 0.71
N PHE A 420 9.10 19.05 1.82
CA PHE A 420 10.57 19.11 1.90
C PHE A 420 11.17 17.71 1.71
N PHE A 421 10.58 16.71 2.31
CA PHE A 421 11.15 15.36 2.30
C PHE A 421 10.87 14.60 1.00
N LYS A 422 9.74 14.74 0.39
CA LYS A 422 9.52 14.23 -0.98
C LYS A 422 10.55 14.81 -1.95
N LYS A 423 11.01 16.02 -1.73
CA LYS A 423 12.13 16.62 -2.48
C LYS A 423 13.50 16.04 -2.14
N UNK A 424 13.55 15.76 -1.10
CA UNK A 424 14.77 15.26 -0.61
C UNK A 424 15.00 13.86 -1.06
N VAL A 425 14.09 13.20 -1.06
CA VAL A 425 14.15 11.80 -1.54
C VAL A 425 14.25 11.72 -3.08
N UNK A 426 13.75 12.46 -3.64
CA UNK A 426 13.73 12.52 -5.05
C UNK A 426 15.00 13.01 -5.68
N THR A 427 15.84 13.49 -4.87
CA THR A 427 17.19 13.77 -5.33
C THR A 427 18.19 12.90 -4.56
N PRO A 428 18.57 11.73 -5.06
CA PRO A 428 19.51 10.88 -4.33
C PRO A 428 20.91 11.47 -4.37
N PRO A 429 21.53 11.66 -3.20
CA PRO A 429 22.97 11.85 -3.21
C PRO A 429 23.69 10.53 -3.22
N UNK A 430 24.50 10.49 -4.07
CA UNK A 430 25.27 9.36 -4.29
C UNK A 430 25.32 8.32 -3.29
N PRO A 431 26.01 7.44 -3.51
CA PRO A 431 25.70 6.05 -3.21
C PRO A 431 25.76 5.65 -1.74
N LEU A 432 25.01 6.31 -0.87
CA LEU A 432 25.02 6.01 0.57
C LEU A 432 23.64 5.63 1.14
N VAL A 433 22.66 5.36 0.26
CA VAL A 433 21.32 5.02 0.73
C VAL A 433 20.93 3.58 0.33
N HIS A 434 21.62 2.68 0.93
CA HIS A 434 21.01 1.38 1.20
C HIS A 434 20.43 1.45 2.60
N UNK A 435 19.45 1.99 2.61
CA UNK A 435 18.88 1.84 3.85
C UNK A 435 17.58 2.35 4.11
N SER A 436 17.05 2.78 3.64
CA SER A 436 15.70 2.85 4.18
C SER A 436 14.77 3.27 3.06
N PRO A 437 13.65 2.64 2.90
CA PRO A 437 12.66 3.06 1.91
C PRO A 437 12.25 4.53 2.15
N PRO A 438 11.90 5.27 1.07
CA PRO A 438 11.45 6.68 1.15
C PRO A 438 10.37 6.94 2.20
N SER A 439 9.56 5.95 2.40
CA SER A 439 8.54 5.84 3.43
C SER A 439 9.06 6.09 4.87
N THR A 440 10.22 5.59 5.26
CA THR A 440 10.76 5.75 6.63
C THR A 440 11.13 7.21 6.92
N THR A 441 11.45 7.97 5.89
CA THR A 441 11.84 9.37 6.02
C THR A 441 10.61 10.29 6.20
N LEU A 442 9.52 9.96 5.53
CA LEU A 442 8.25 10.68 5.68
C LEU A 442 7.69 10.52 7.11
N LEU A 443 7.91 9.37 7.69
CA LEU A 443 7.49 9.01 9.05
C LEU A 443 8.21 9.79 10.15
N LEU A 444 9.49 9.93 10.03
CA LEU A 444 10.29 10.74 10.97
C LEU A 444 9.73 12.16 11.05
N LEU A 445 9.05 12.56 10.04
CA LEU A 445 8.54 13.91 9.90
C LEU A 445 7.15 14.17 10.44
N UNK A 446 6.50 13.34 10.32
CA UNK A 446 5.28 13.45 10.80
C UNK A 446 5.29 13.67 12.25
N HIS A 447 5.98 13.09 12.70
CA HIS A 447 5.99 13.26 14.16
C HIS A 447 6.94 14.36 14.67
N ILE A 448 7.94 14.74 13.90
CA ILE A 448 8.64 16.02 14.17
C ILE A 448 7.62 17.15 14.24
N MET A 449 6.53 17.01 13.53
CA MET A 449 5.44 17.97 13.49
C MET A 449 4.56 18.01 14.73
N ASP A 450 4.27 16.89 15.35
CA ASP A 450 3.62 16.87 16.67
C ASP A 450 4.52 17.58 17.70
N LEU A 451 5.81 17.55 17.48
CA LEU A 451 6.79 18.20 18.33
C LEU A 451 7.01 19.69 18.01
N ASP A 452 6.92 20.09 16.73
CA ASP A 452 6.94 21.52 16.38
C ASP A 452 5.62 22.19 16.78
N GLY A 453 4.51 21.48 16.73
CA GLY A 453 3.26 21.90 17.35
C GLY A 453 3.45 22.09 18.85
N TYR A 454 4.15 21.19 19.50
CA TYR A 454 4.52 21.22 20.92
C TYR A 454 5.44 22.42 21.22
N SER A 455 6.55 22.50 20.50
CA SER A 455 7.55 23.56 20.64
C SER A 455 6.99 24.95 20.30
N SER A 456 6.26 25.08 19.20
CA SER A 456 5.74 26.37 18.72
C SER A 456 4.62 26.92 19.60
N SER A 457 3.74 26.06 20.12
CA SER A 457 2.65 26.52 21.00
C SER A 457 3.19 26.96 22.36
N GLU A 458 4.20 26.28 22.90
CA GLU A 458 4.84 26.72 24.15
C GLU A 458 5.59 28.04 23.97
N TYR A 459 6.31 28.22 22.86
CA TYR A 459 7.03 29.47 22.57
C TYR A 459 6.07 30.65 22.47
N CYS A 460 4.95 30.47 21.81
CA CYS A 460 3.92 31.52 21.67
C CYS A 460 3.26 31.88 23.01
N ILE A 461 2.97 30.89 23.87
CA ILE A 461 2.36 31.14 25.20
C ILE A 461 3.30 31.97 26.07
N TRP A 462 4.61 31.69 26.03
CA TRP A 462 5.58 32.36 26.91
C TRP A 462 5.98 33.76 26.45
N GLN A 463 5.87 34.10 25.20
CA GLN A 463 6.11 35.47 24.70
C GLN A 463 4.91 36.42 24.93
N VAL A 464 3.74 35.92 25.12
CA VAL A 464 2.51 36.73 25.32
C VAL A 464 2.13 36.91 26.79
N UNK A 465 2.71 36.18 27.40
CA UNK A 465 2.47 36.19 28.78
C UNK A 465 3.31 36.93 29.64
#